data_896464992af4d68be63d72b45b46d425
#
_entry.id   896464992af4d68be63d72b45b46d425
#
_cell.length_a   1.000
_cell.length_b   1.000
_cell.length_c   1.000
_cell.angle_alpha   90.00
_cell.angle_beta   90.00
_cell.angle_gamma   90.00
#
_symmetry.space_group_name_H-M   'P 1'
#
loop_
_entity.id
_entity.type
_entity.pdbx_description
1 polymer ?
#
loop_
_entity_poly.entity_id
_entity_poly.type
_entity_poly.pdbx_seq_one_letter_code
_entity_poly.pdbx_strand_id
1 'polypeptide(L)'
;MTVKVAAGRGDAGTRLLAGASGVGFILAICGSNAMTPLLPGYMDRHGFGPAAAAVLFATYFVALIVILLISARGPLIRHTRTVLPIAFLTAIVGDLVEIVGAWYPLLLFPGRLMTGASVALSTGAAAAMMVAARGERGRAFMATGSLIGAGTGLIAAILIAVYLPWQLVTVYAVHAVAMTICLGFLFAGLRAAPDLLAPDRDPVPTVVEPELADVPSAHTGDLDVVVESSRSRDPGAYLVGALAWAIGALAVGAMPNAILATGISDSLLVAQCVGGACLIVSMLANFAGVGLRVITTLPAVGSLLALGWSIAIAGLAMGRLEVILLGTVIGGIGQAGGYRVALAYITVGLTPIQQGRVAATFSAFAYSGAGVMVVLDGVAGQLAGTIGGAVTIGVVYAVTSAIAIGLVLRRTRRTAQPAVTRPVDRETADTAS
;
A
#
# COMPACT_ATOMS: atom_id res chain seq x y z
N MET A 1 -1.99 51.18 -14.77
CA MET A 1 -0.95 50.95 -13.73
C MET A 1 -1.10 49.49 -13.30
N THR A 2 -0.39 48.58 -13.98
CA THR A 2 -0.49 47.11 -13.77
C THR A 2 0.41 46.74 -12.60
N VAL A 3 -0.18 46.35 -11.48
CA VAL A 3 0.53 45.82 -10.32
C VAL A 3 1.16 44.46 -10.72
N LYS A 4 2.46 44.48 -11.00
CA LYS A 4 3.26 43.23 -11.06
C LYS A 4 3.32 42.67 -9.65
N VAL A 5 2.43 41.72 -9.33
CA VAL A 5 2.49 40.94 -8.12
C VAL A 5 3.79 40.14 -8.12
N ALA A 6 4.50 40.19 -7.00
CA ALA A 6 5.75 39.47 -6.75
C ALA A 6 5.51 37.98 -6.67
N ALA A 7 5.30 37.34 -7.83
CA ALA A 7 5.00 35.91 -7.98
C ALA A 7 6.22 34.98 -7.83
N GLY A 8 7.45 35.51 -7.62
CA GLY A 8 8.65 34.71 -7.76
C GLY A 8 9.10 33.89 -6.52
N ARG A 9 8.91 34.41 -5.30
CA ARG A 9 9.40 33.75 -4.09
C ARG A 9 8.42 32.73 -3.50
N GLY A 10 7.10 33.00 -3.55
CA GLY A 10 6.08 32.08 -3.04
C GLY A 10 6.00 30.78 -3.86
N ASP A 11 6.21 30.87 -5.18
CA ASP A 11 6.17 29.70 -6.07
C ASP A 11 7.39 28.77 -5.89
N ALA A 12 8.59 29.32 -5.65
CA ALA A 12 9.79 28.53 -5.39
C ALA A 12 9.72 27.79 -4.04
N GLY A 13 9.25 28.47 -2.98
CA GLY A 13 9.05 27.86 -1.66
C GLY A 13 8.01 26.73 -1.68
N THR A 14 6.90 26.94 -2.35
CA THR A 14 5.85 25.94 -2.53
C THR A 14 6.34 24.72 -3.33
N ARG A 15 7.14 24.95 -4.38
CA ARG A 15 7.77 23.86 -5.16
C ARG A 15 8.76 23.05 -4.32
N LEU A 16 9.59 23.73 -3.51
CA LEU A 16 10.53 23.09 -2.61
C LEU A 16 9.80 22.21 -1.58
N LEU A 17 8.77 22.77 -0.93
CA LEU A 17 7.97 22.07 0.06
C LEU A 17 7.25 20.85 -0.53
N ALA A 18 6.63 21.00 -1.71
CA ALA A 18 6.03 19.88 -2.43
C ALA A 18 7.05 18.81 -2.79
N GLY A 19 8.22 19.20 -3.32
CA GLY A 19 9.30 18.29 -3.68
C GLY A 19 9.79 17.49 -2.46
N ALA A 20 10.11 18.18 -1.36
CA ALA A 20 10.56 17.54 -0.12
C ALA A 20 9.49 16.62 0.47
N SER A 21 8.21 17.00 0.42
CA SER A 21 7.11 16.16 0.92
C SER A 21 6.94 14.89 0.09
N GLY A 22 6.98 15.00 -1.24
CA GLY A 22 6.82 13.87 -2.14
C GLY A 22 8.02 12.91 -2.10
N VAL A 23 9.24 13.45 -2.13
CA VAL A 23 10.47 12.64 -2.04
C VAL A 23 10.58 11.98 -0.67
N GLY A 24 10.29 12.69 0.41
CA GLY A 24 10.33 12.13 1.75
C GLY A 24 9.29 11.02 1.96
N PHE A 25 8.12 11.12 1.35
CA PHE A 25 7.14 10.02 1.32
C PHE A 25 7.69 8.79 0.59
N ILE A 26 8.31 8.99 -0.59
CA ILE A 26 8.96 7.89 -1.32
C ILE A 26 10.05 7.24 -0.46
N LEU A 27 10.91 8.04 0.18
CA LEU A 27 11.97 7.56 1.06
C LEU A 27 11.40 6.80 2.26
N ALA A 28 10.34 7.27 2.91
CA ALA A 28 9.72 6.55 4.02
C ALA A 28 9.28 5.15 3.61
N ILE A 29 8.71 5.01 2.39
CA ILE A 29 8.36 3.70 1.84
C ILE A 29 9.60 2.89 1.44
N CYS A 30 10.67 3.51 0.95
CA CYS A 30 11.94 2.84 0.72
C CYS A 30 12.43 2.14 2.00
N GLY A 31 12.39 2.84 3.15
CA GLY A 31 12.78 2.30 4.45
C GLY A 31 11.99 1.06 4.86
N SER A 32 10.69 0.98 4.49
CA SER A 32 9.88 -0.21 4.81
C SER A 32 10.39 -1.50 4.16
N ASN A 33 11.06 -1.40 3.02
CA ASN A 33 11.64 -2.52 2.29
C ASN A 33 13.14 -2.73 2.56
N ALA A 34 13.78 -1.85 3.35
CA ALA A 34 15.20 -1.92 3.67
C ALA A 34 15.62 -3.24 4.36
N MET A 35 14.76 -3.77 5.22
CA MET A 35 15.01 -5.02 5.94
C MET A 35 14.96 -6.26 5.06
N THR A 36 14.21 -6.25 3.96
CA THR A 36 13.93 -7.43 3.14
C THR A 36 15.20 -8.22 2.75
N PRO A 37 16.23 -7.62 2.12
CA PRO A 37 17.45 -8.34 1.77
C PRO A 37 18.35 -8.67 2.98
N LEU A 38 18.05 -8.13 4.16
CA LEU A 38 18.82 -8.34 5.38
C LEU A 38 18.30 -9.49 6.23
N LEU A 39 17.07 -9.98 5.98
CA LEU A 39 16.47 -11.05 6.76
C LEU A 39 17.33 -12.30 6.84
N PRO A 40 17.93 -12.85 5.75
CA PRO A 40 18.84 -13.99 5.86
C PRO A 40 20.01 -13.70 6.79
N GLY A 41 20.61 -12.52 6.68
CA GLY A 41 21.73 -12.12 7.55
C GLY A 41 21.35 -12.02 9.03
N TYR A 42 20.13 -11.61 9.36
CA TYR A 42 19.62 -11.63 10.74
C TYR A 42 19.30 -13.05 11.21
N MET A 43 18.77 -13.91 10.33
CA MET A 43 18.54 -15.32 10.66
C MET A 43 19.87 -16.01 11.01
N ASP A 44 20.89 -15.83 10.20
CA ASP A 44 22.21 -16.43 10.43
C ASP A 44 22.90 -15.87 11.68
N ARG A 45 22.87 -14.53 11.85
CA ARG A 45 23.59 -13.87 12.93
C ARG A 45 22.97 -14.11 14.31
N HIS A 46 21.63 -14.12 14.38
CA HIS A 46 20.89 -14.18 15.65
C HIS A 46 20.18 -15.53 15.87
N GLY A 47 20.29 -16.47 14.95
CA GLY A 47 19.62 -17.77 15.03
C GLY A 47 18.10 -17.66 14.92
N PHE A 48 17.58 -16.68 14.20
CA PHE A 48 16.14 -16.53 14.01
C PHE A 48 15.60 -17.64 13.12
N GLY A 49 14.62 -18.37 13.63
CA GLY A 49 13.84 -19.29 12.79
C GLY A 49 12.86 -18.56 11.86
N PRO A 50 12.26 -19.28 10.89
CA PRO A 50 11.33 -18.70 9.91
C PRO A 50 10.18 -17.90 10.54
N ALA A 51 9.61 -18.37 11.65
CA ALA A 51 8.54 -17.67 12.35
C ALA A 51 9.02 -16.34 12.94
N ALA A 52 10.20 -16.30 13.57
CA ALA A 52 10.77 -15.08 14.14
C ALA A 52 11.09 -14.04 13.05
N ALA A 53 11.66 -14.47 11.93
CA ALA A 53 11.94 -13.62 10.77
C ALA A 53 10.65 -13.05 10.17
N ALA A 54 9.61 -13.87 10.04
CA ALA A 54 8.30 -13.43 9.53
C ALA A 54 7.61 -12.43 10.47
N VAL A 55 7.67 -12.65 11.79
CA VAL A 55 7.13 -11.70 12.79
C VAL A 55 7.91 -10.40 12.75
N LEU A 56 9.25 -10.45 12.68
CA LEU A 56 10.08 -9.26 12.54
C LEU A 56 9.73 -8.46 11.30
N PHE A 57 9.60 -9.13 10.14
CA PHE A 57 9.17 -8.49 8.90
C PHE A 57 7.79 -7.86 9.05
N ALA A 58 6.82 -8.58 9.65
CA ALA A 58 5.44 -8.13 9.77
C ALA A 58 5.23 -7.03 10.83
N THR A 59 6.16 -6.84 11.75
CA THR A 59 6.02 -5.90 12.89
C THR A 59 5.72 -4.47 12.43
N TYR A 60 6.27 -4.02 11.31
CA TYR A 60 6.01 -2.66 10.81
C TYR A 60 4.54 -2.44 10.42
N PHE A 61 3.84 -3.49 9.99
CA PHE A 61 2.41 -3.39 9.66
C PHE A 61 1.57 -3.01 10.88
N VAL A 62 1.97 -3.40 12.09
CA VAL A 62 1.21 -3.11 13.31
C VAL A 62 1.07 -1.60 13.50
N ALA A 63 2.20 -0.89 13.54
CA ALA A 63 2.18 0.57 13.70
C ALA A 63 1.54 1.26 12.47
N LEU A 64 1.83 0.77 11.27
CA LEU A 64 1.25 1.28 10.03
C LEU A 64 -0.29 1.25 10.09
N ILE A 65 -0.88 0.10 10.42
CA ILE A 65 -2.32 -0.10 10.48
C ILE A 65 -2.95 0.78 11.55
N VAL A 66 -2.40 0.77 12.77
CA VAL A 66 -2.93 1.56 13.90
C VAL A 66 -2.96 3.05 13.55
N ILE A 67 -1.87 3.58 13.01
CA ILE A 67 -1.77 5.00 12.68
C ILE A 67 -2.65 5.35 11.48
N LEU A 68 -2.78 4.48 10.47
CA LEU A 68 -3.72 4.70 9.36
C LEU A 68 -5.17 4.77 9.86
N LEU A 69 -5.57 3.89 10.78
CA LEU A 69 -6.91 3.91 11.38
C LEU A 69 -7.15 5.17 12.21
N ILE A 70 -6.14 5.66 12.94
CA ILE A 70 -6.22 6.94 13.66
C ILE A 70 -6.33 8.10 12.66
N SER A 71 -5.53 8.09 11.59
CA SER A 71 -5.55 9.11 10.53
C SER A 71 -6.91 9.19 9.82
N ALA A 72 -7.58 8.04 9.62
CA ALA A 72 -8.92 7.99 9.03
C ALA A 72 -9.98 8.76 9.84
N ARG A 73 -9.73 9.03 11.14
CA ARG A 73 -10.61 9.83 11.99
C ARG A 73 -10.37 11.35 11.89
N GLY A 74 -9.37 11.79 11.15
CA GLY A 74 -9.17 13.18 10.77
C GLY A 74 -8.22 14.06 11.61
N PRO A 75 -7.84 13.76 12.87
CA PRO A 75 -7.08 14.70 13.69
C PRO A 75 -5.66 14.98 13.14
N LEU A 76 -5.00 13.98 12.55
CA LEU A 76 -3.63 14.11 12.05
C LEU A 76 -3.52 14.97 10.77
N ILE A 77 -4.56 14.99 9.95
CA ILE A 77 -4.57 15.74 8.68
C ILE A 77 -4.59 17.25 8.93
N ARG A 78 -5.20 17.70 10.02
CA ARG A 78 -5.26 19.12 10.40
C ARG A 78 -3.89 19.71 10.76
N HIS A 79 -2.95 18.88 11.19
CA HIS A 79 -1.63 19.27 11.67
C HIS A 79 -0.50 18.81 10.74
N THR A 80 -0.76 18.74 9.44
CA THR A 80 0.17 18.26 8.41
C THR A 80 1.58 18.87 8.52
N ARG A 81 1.68 20.17 8.81
CA ARG A 81 2.98 20.89 8.95
C ARG A 81 3.82 20.40 10.13
N THR A 82 3.21 19.83 11.15
CA THR A 82 3.90 19.22 12.31
C THR A 82 4.06 17.72 12.12
N VAL A 83 3.05 17.03 11.58
CA VAL A 83 3.04 15.59 11.42
C VAL A 83 4.12 15.11 10.43
N LEU A 84 4.35 15.85 9.33
CA LEU A 84 5.29 15.42 8.31
C LEU A 84 6.76 15.45 8.79
N PRO A 85 7.26 16.50 9.45
CA PRO A 85 8.58 16.46 10.09
C PRO A 85 8.73 15.35 11.14
N ILE A 86 7.69 15.13 11.95
CA ILE A 86 7.68 14.03 12.95
C ILE A 86 7.79 12.68 12.22
N ALA A 87 7.07 12.47 11.11
CA ALA A 87 7.17 11.24 10.33
C ALA A 87 8.61 10.98 9.85
N PHE A 88 9.28 11.99 9.32
CA PHE A 88 10.67 11.85 8.84
C PHE A 88 11.66 11.63 9.98
N LEU A 89 11.48 12.34 11.10
CA LEU A 89 12.29 12.13 12.29
C LEU A 89 12.10 10.70 12.84
N THR A 90 10.86 10.21 12.85
CA THR A 90 10.55 8.83 13.27
C THR A 90 11.24 7.81 12.38
N ALA A 91 11.34 8.04 11.05
CA ALA A 91 12.12 7.18 10.16
C ALA A 91 13.61 7.17 10.53
N ILE A 92 14.21 8.37 10.71
CA ILE A 92 15.64 8.49 11.08
C ILE A 92 15.94 7.78 12.39
N VAL A 93 15.11 8.00 13.42
CA VAL A 93 15.30 7.34 14.72
C VAL A 93 15.09 5.83 14.60
N GLY A 94 14.10 5.40 13.80
CA GLY A 94 13.87 3.99 13.48
C GLY A 94 15.11 3.34 12.86
N ASP A 95 15.71 3.97 11.86
CA ASP A 95 16.95 3.49 11.23
C ASP A 95 18.10 3.36 12.25
N LEU A 96 18.28 4.37 13.12
CA LEU A 96 19.31 4.31 14.16
C LEU A 96 19.07 3.17 15.15
N VAL A 97 17.82 2.90 15.51
CA VAL A 97 17.44 1.77 16.37
C VAL A 97 17.69 0.45 15.66
N GLU A 98 17.37 0.33 14.36
CA GLU A 98 17.64 -0.87 13.56
C GLU A 98 19.14 -1.09 13.35
N ILE A 99 19.96 -0.04 13.23
CA ILE A 99 21.43 -0.14 13.24
C ILE A 99 21.92 -0.77 14.54
N VAL A 100 21.47 -0.28 15.71
CA VAL A 100 21.83 -0.87 17.01
C VAL A 100 21.28 -2.29 17.12
N GLY A 101 20.14 -2.57 16.52
CA GLY A 101 19.50 -3.89 16.41
C GLY A 101 20.38 -4.95 15.73
N ALA A 102 21.37 -4.54 14.90
CA ALA A 102 22.37 -5.46 14.36
C ALA A 102 23.17 -6.21 15.43
N TRP A 103 23.30 -5.65 16.62
CA TRP A 103 23.97 -6.27 17.79
C TRP A 103 22.98 -6.71 18.88
N TYR A 104 21.85 -6.00 19.01
CA TYR A 104 20.82 -6.23 20.01
C TYR A 104 19.48 -6.55 19.34
N PRO A 105 19.21 -7.83 18.98
CA PRO A 105 18.11 -8.20 18.08
C PRO A 105 16.73 -7.77 18.55
N LEU A 106 16.50 -7.61 19.85
CA LEU A 106 15.21 -7.12 20.37
C LEU A 106 14.89 -5.68 19.93
N LEU A 107 15.91 -4.87 19.62
CA LEU A 107 15.72 -3.50 19.13
C LEU A 107 15.23 -3.45 17.68
N LEU A 108 15.37 -4.52 16.92
CA LEU A 108 14.82 -4.60 15.57
C LEU A 108 13.28 -4.42 15.56
N PHE A 109 12.58 -4.92 16.58
CA PHE A 109 11.11 -4.79 16.65
C PHE A 109 10.64 -3.35 16.88
N PRO A 110 11.12 -2.57 17.87
CA PRO A 110 10.76 -1.16 17.97
C PRO A 110 11.24 -0.35 16.76
N GLY A 111 12.40 -0.64 16.15
CA GLY A 111 12.80 -0.02 14.88
C GLY A 111 11.78 -0.25 13.78
N ARG A 112 11.30 -1.47 13.60
CA ARG A 112 10.23 -1.80 12.64
C ARG A 112 8.90 -1.09 12.94
N LEU A 113 8.50 -0.97 14.21
CA LEU A 113 7.33 -0.18 14.58
C LEU A 113 7.49 1.28 14.18
N MET A 114 8.67 1.87 14.38
CA MET A 114 8.96 3.25 13.98
C MET A 114 8.95 3.41 12.46
N THR A 115 9.48 2.45 11.71
CA THR A 115 9.38 2.42 10.25
C THR A 115 7.92 2.43 9.79
N GLY A 116 7.08 1.57 10.36
CA GLY A 116 5.65 1.53 10.06
C GLY A 116 4.92 2.83 10.42
N ALA A 117 5.26 3.43 11.57
CA ALA A 117 4.73 4.70 12.02
C ALA A 117 5.08 5.84 11.05
N SER A 118 6.35 5.91 10.63
CA SER A 118 6.82 6.90 9.66
C SER A 118 6.06 6.80 8.32
N VAL A 119 5.91 5.60 7.78
CA VAL A 119 5.15 5.37 6.53
C VAL A 119 3.71 5.85 6.68
N ALA A 120 3.03 5.48 7.76
CA ALA A 120 1.63 5.87 7.97
C ALA A 120 1.44 7.38 8.13
N LEU A 121 2.27 8.02 8.97
CA LEU A 121 2.22 9.47 9.20
C LEU A 121 2.55 10.25 7.93
N SER A 122 3.57 9.81 7.18
CA SER A 122 3.96 10.47 5.92
C SER A 122 2.90 10.32 4.84
N THR A 123 2.18 9.19 4.77
CA THR A 123 1.16 8.94 3.73
C THR A 123 0.09 10.03 3.71
N GLY A 124 -0.54 10.31 4.85
CA GLY A 124 -1.59 11.31 4.94
C GLY A 124 -1.06 12.74 4.82
N ALA A 125 0.02 13.05 5.56
CA ALA A 125 0.57 14.39 5.63
C ALA A 125 1.22 14.83 4.30
N ALA A 126 1.98 13.95 3.64
CA ALA A 126 2.55 14.26 2.33
C ALA A 126 1.48 14.39 1.25
N ALA A 127 0.43 13.55 1.29
CA ALA A 127 -0.69 13.67 0.36
C ALA A 127 -1.39 15.03 0.48
N ALA A 128 -1.70 15.47 1.70
CA ALA A 128 -2.30 16.78 1.95
C ALA A 128 -1.41 17.91 1.44
N MET A 129 -0.10 17.85 1.72
CA MET A 129 0.88 18.87 1.29
C MET A 129 1.02 18.91 -0.24
N MET A 130 1.10 17.76 -0.88
CA MET A 130 1.22 17.64 -2.34
C MET A 130 -0.03 18.14 -3.06
N VAL A 131 -1.22 17.80 -2.55
CA VAL A 131 -2.49 18.28 -3.12
C VAL A 131 -2.63 19.78 -2.93
N ALA A 132 -2.31 20.34 -1.76
CA ALA A 132 -2.33 21.77 -1.51
C ALA A 132 -1.36 22.54 -2.42
N ALA A 133 -0.19 21.97 -2.71
CA ALA A 133 0.84 22.62 -3.52
C ALA A 133 0.66 22.45 -5.03
N ARG A 134 0.09 21.31 -5.50
CA ARG A 134 0.07 20.91 -6.93
C ARG A 134 -1.28 20.40 -7.44
N GLY A 135 -2.33 20.41 -6.60
CA GLY A 135 -3.69 19.97 -6.98
C GLY A 135 -3.71 18.52 -7.48
N GLU A 136 -4.37 18.28 -8.60
CA GLU A 136 -4.51 16.95 -9.21
C GLU A 136 -3.17 16.29 -9.57
N ARG A 137 -2.17 17.07 -9.99
CA ARG A 137 -0.82 16.51 -10.26
C ARG A 137 -0.17 15.98 -8.99
N GLY A 138 -0.40 16.65 -7.85
CA GLY A 138 0.04 16.18 -6.54
C GLY A 138 -0.64 14.86 -6.15
N ARG A 139 -1.93 14.75 -6.37
CA ARG A 139 -2.72 13.52 -6.12
C ARG A 139 -2.23 12.36 -6.98
N ALA A 140 -2.04 12.57 -8.27
CA ALA A 140 -1.53 11.56 -9.20
C ALA A 140 -0.12 11.07 -8.80
N PHE A 141 0.76 12.00 -8.38
CA PHE A 141 2.09 11.65 -7.89
C PHE A 141 2.03 10.75 -6.64
N MET A 142 1.18 11.10 -5.67
CA MET A 142 1.04 10.31 -4.43
C MET A 142 0.49 8.91 -4.70
N ALA A 143 -0.42 8.75 -5.66
CA ALA A 143 -0.97 7.47 -6.05
C ALA A 143 0.08 6.49 -6.61
N THR A 144 1.11 7.01 -7.29
CA THR A 144 2.22 6.21 -7.84
C THR A 144 3.44 6.16 -6.91
N GLY A 145 3.59 7.14 -6.05
CA GLY A 145 4.75 7.32 -5.17
C GLY A 145 5.02 6.13 -4.25
N SER A 146 3.97 5.45 -3.77
CA SER A 146 4.12 4.26 -2.93
C SER A 146 4.77 3.09 -3.66
N LEU A 147 4.41 2.87 -4.91
CA LEU A 147 4.99 1.80 -5.73
C LEU A 147 6.43 2.14 -6.14
N ILE A 148 6.68 3.43 -6.46
CA ILE A 148 8.04 3.92 -6.73
C ILE A 148 8.93 3.68 -5.49
N GLY A 149 8.46 4.10 -4.31
CA GLY A 149 9.19 3.90 -3.06
C GLY A 149 9.45 2.42 -2.76
N ALA A 150 8.44 1.56 -2.92
CA ALA A 150 8.58 0.13 -2.67
C ALA A 150 9.61 -0.51 -3.63
N GLY A 151 9.50 -0.26 -4.93
CA GLY A 151 10.39 -0.84 -5.93
C GLY A 151 11.82 -0.29 -5.85
N THR A 152 11.98 1.04 -5.79
CA THR A 152 13.32 1.67 -5.72
C THR A 152 14.00 1.38 -4.39
N GLY A 153 13.26 1.36 -3.27
CA GLY A 153 13.78 1.03 -1.96
C GLY A 153 14.30 -0.40 -1.90
N LEU A 154 13.54 -1.36 -2.44
CA LEU A 154 13.96 -2.75 -2.52
C LEU A 154 15.23 -2.89 -3.39
N ILE A 155 15.27 -2.29 -4.59
CA ILE A 155 16.45 -2.35 -5.46
C ILE A 155 17.68 -1.75 -4.76
N ALA A 156 17.52 -0.56 -4.17
CA ALA A 156 18.62 0.09 -3.46
C ALA A 156 19.12 -0.76 -2.28
N ALA A 157 18.21 -1.31 -1.49
CA ALA A 157 18.55 -2.16 -0.35
C ALA A 157 19.28 -3.45 -0.79
N ILE A 158 18.85 -4.10 -1.88
CA ILE A 158 19.54 -5.27 -2.45
C ILE A 158 20.95 -4.92 -2.89
N LEU A 159 21.11 -3.82 -3.64
CA LEU A 159 22.43 -3.40 -4.13
C LEU A 159 23.37 -3.08 -2.97
N ILE A 160 22.89 -2.37 -1.94
CA ILE A 160 23.70 -2.07 -0.77
C ILE A 160 24.02 -3.36 -0.01
N ALA A 161 23.07 -4.25 0.20
CA ALA A 161 23.28 -5.50 0.93
C ALA A 161 24.27 -6.45 0.23
N VAL A 162 24.31 -6.44 -1.10
CA VAL A 162 25.18 -7.34 -1.88
C VAL A 162 26.59 -6.76 -2.08
N TYR A 163 26.70 -5.44 -2.33
CA TYR A 163 27.95 -4.84 -2.79
C TYR A 163 28.69 -4.01 -1.73
N LEU A 164 28.00 -3.59 -0.63
CA LEU A 164 28.65 -2.78 0.40
C LEU A 164 28.93 -3.60 1.66
N PRO A 165 30.02 -3.26 2.41
CA PRO A 165 30.35 -3.93 3.66
C PRO A 165 29.33 -3.57 4.75
N TRP A 166 29.26 -4.42 5.80
CA TRP A 166 28.42 -4.21 6.98
C TRP A 166 26.94 -3.99 6.62
N GLN A 167 26.42 -4.84 5.73
CA GLN A 167 25.09 -4.75 5.13
C GLN A 167 23.99 -4.46 6.16
N LEU A 168 24.02 -5.09 7.35
CA LEU A 168 23.03 -4.91 8.43
C LEU A 168 23.02 -3.49 9.02
N VAL A 169 24.03 -2.68 8.72
CA VAL A 169 24.19 -1.29 9.18
C VAL A 169 24.06 -0.32 8.01
N THR A 170 24.78 -0.60 6.91
CA THR A 170 24.94 0.33 5.79
C THR A 170 23.61 0.68 5.11
N VAL A 171 22.68 -0.29 4.97
CA VAL A 171 21.37 -0.05 4.38
C VAL A 171 20.61 1.03 5.15
N TYR A 172 20.54 0.91 6.47
CA TYR A 172 19.86 1.89 7.32
C TYR A 172 20.61 3.22 7.43
N ALA A 173 21.94 3.17 7.47
CA ALA A 173 22.75 4.39 7.52
C ALA A 173 22.55 5.27 6.27
N VAL A 174 22.53 4.66 5.09
CA VAL A 174 22.26 5.36 3.82
C VAL A 174 20.85 5.94 3.83
N HIS A 175 19.86 5.17 4.28
CA HIS A 175 18.48 5.64 4.36
C HIS A 175 18.34 6.79 5.38
N ALA A 176 18.92 6.69 6.57
CA ALA A 176 18.91 7.74 7.59
C ALA A 176 19.53 9.05 7.09
N VAL A 177 20.66 8.97 6.35
CA VAL A 177 21.28 10.14 5.73
C VAL A 177 20.36 10.77 4.68
N ALA A 178 19.78 9.97 3.80
CA ALA A 178 18.84 10.46 2.79
C ALA A 178 17.62 11.14 3.42
N MET A 179 17.05 10.54 4.47
CA MET A 179 15.92 11.11 5.21
C MET A 179 16.30 12.39 5.94
N THR A 180 17.51 12.47 6.52
CA THR A 180 18.03 13.69 7.18
C THR A 180 18.17 14.85 6.20
N ILE A 181 18.72 14.59 5.03
CA ILE A 181 18.83 15.59 3.95
C ILE A 181 17.42 16.06 3.53
N CYS A 182 16.50 15.10 3.33
CA CYS A 182 15.12 15.41 2.95
C CYS A 182 14.39 16.22 4.03
N LEU A 183 14.60 15.92 5.31
CA LEU A 183 14.08 16.68 6.45
C LEU A 183 14.59 18.11 6.45
N GLY A 184 15.87 18.32 6.13
CA GLY A 184 16.46 19.64 5.96
C GLY A 184 15.75 20.46 4.86
N PHE A 185 15.53 19.86 3.69
CA PHE A 185 14.75 20.51 2.61
C PHE A 185 13.28 20.74 2.99
N LEU A 186 12.69 19.83 3.76
CA LEU A 186 11.33 20.02 4.27
C LEU A 186 11.24 21.25 5.17
N PHE A 187 12.17 21.43 6.13
CA PHE A 187 12.21 22.61 6.99
C PHE A 187 12.46 23.89 6.20
N ALA A 188 13.35 23.85 5.21
CA ALA A 188 13.59 25.00 4.32
C ALA A 188 12.31 25.37 3.55
N GLY A 189 11.59 24.37 3.02
CA GLY A 189 10.31 24.56 2.33
C GLY A 189 9.20 25.11 3.25
N LEU A 190 9.09 24.59 4.48
CA LEU A 190 8.13 25.07 5.49
C LEU A 190 8.35 26.53 5.87
N ARG A 191 9.62 26.98 5.93
CA ARG A 191 9.98 28.38 6.18
C ARG A 191 9.71 29.27 4.96
N ALA A 192 9.94 28.74 3.75
CA ALA A 192 9.75 29.48 2.50
C ALA A 192 8.28 29.59 2.07
N ALA A 193 7.40 28.69 2.53
CA ALA A 193 5.97 28.70 2.27
C ALA A 193 5.17 28.63 3.60
N PRO A 194 5.19 29.69 4.43
CA PRO A 194 4.59 29.68 5.76
C PRO A 194 3.07 29.54 5.72
N ASP A 195 2.44 30.05 4.68
CA ASP A 195 0.97 30.09 4.55
C ASP A 195 0.33 28.81 4.03
N LEU A 196 1.12 27.91 3.43
CA LEU A 196 0.57 26.67 2.87
C LEU A 196 0.16 25.72 3.99
N LEU A 197 -1.14 25.41 4.11
CA LEU A 197 -1.72 24.59 5.18
C LEU A 197 -1.41 25.11 6.60
N ALA A 198 -1.37 26.44 6.78
CA ALA A 198 -1.28 27.04 8.12
C ALA A 198 -2.55 26.74 8.92
N PRO A 199 -2.43 26.39 10.24
CA PRO A 199 -3.58 25.98 11.07
C PRO A 199 -4.67 27.05 11.23
N ASP A 200 -4.31 28.34 11.12
CA ASP A 200 -5.19 29.47 11.39
C ASP A 200 -5.99 29.99 10.19
N ARG A 201 -5.87 29.35 9.04
CA ARG A 201 -6.74 29.66 7.90
C ARG A 201 -7.89 28.69 7.89
N ASP A 202 -9.12 29.22 7.87
CA ASP A 202 -10.33 28.47 7.57
C ASP A 202 -10.07 27.53 6.39
N PRO A 203 -10.54 26.29 6.47
CA PRO A 203 -10.37 25.37 5.34
C PRO A 203 -10.82 26.10 4.09
N VAL A 204 -9.93 26.21 3.11
CA VAL A 204 -10.29 26.71 1.76
C VAL A 204 -11.64 26.10 1.45
N PRO A 205 -12.67 26.91 1.16
CA PRO A 205 -14.01 26.39 0.90
C PRO A 205 -13.85 25.28 -0.12
N THR A 206 -14.03 24.06 0.35
CA THR A 206 -14.06 22.89 -0.50
C THR A 206 -15.18 23.16 -1.48
N VAL A 207 -14.77 23.38 -2.73
CA VAL A 207 -15.64 23.35 -3.90
C VAL A 207 -16.98 24.06 -3.63
N VAL A 208 -17.14 25.24 -4.20
CA VAL A 208 -18.46 25.81 -4.42
C VAL A 208 -19.33 24.64 -4.85
N GLU A 209 -20.24 24.21 -3.96
CA GLU A 209 -21.37 23.41 -4.41
C GLU A 209 -21.95 24.21 -5.56
N PRO A 210 -22.06 23.67 -6.75
CA PRO A 210 -22.88 24.32 -7.76
C PRO A 210 -24.24 24.46 -7.08
N GLU A 211 -24.66 25.70 -6.88
CA GLU A 211 -26.00 26.05 -6.46
C GLU A 211 -26.94 25.29 -7.37
N LEU A 212 -27.45 24.16 -6.87
CA LEU A 212 -28.46 23.34 -7.53
C LEU A 212 -29.72 24.21 -7.52
N ALA A 213 -29.79 25.09 -8.54
CA ALA A 213 -31.06 25.64 -8.92
C ALA A 213 -32.07 24.51 -9.09
N ASP A 214 -33.17 24.62 -8.34
CA ASP A 214 -34.37 23.82 -8.39
C ASP A 214 -34.50 22.85 -9.58
N VAL A 215 -34.02 21.61 -9.39
CA VAL A 215 -34.43 20.48 -10.21
C VAL A 215 -35.46 19.72 -9.39
N PRO A 216 -36.69 19.54 -9.91
CA PRO A 216 -37.74 18.80 -9.23
C PRO A 216 -37.23 17.38 -8.91
N SER A 217 -37.27 17.04 -7.64
CA SER A 217 -36.87 15.71 -7.11
C SER A 217 -37.74 14.62 -7.72
N ALA A 218 -37.28 14.00 -8.79
CA ALA A 218 -37.77 12.70 -9.21
C ALA A 218 -37.16 11.60 -8.33
N HIS A 219 -37.97 10.71 -7.83
CA HIS A 219 -37.73 9.64 -6.85
C HIS A 219 -36.69 8.56 -7.25
N THR A 220 -35.65 8.88 -8.04
CA THR A 220 -34.57 7.96 -8.39
C THR A 220 -33.35 8.02 -7.46
N GLY A 221 -33.24 9.03 -6.58
CA GLY A 221 -32.07 9.28 -5.77
C GLY A 221 -31.80 8.25 -4.65
N ASP A 222 -32.83 7.63 -4.09
CA ASP A 222 -32.68 6.72 -2.95
C ASP A 222 -32.06 5.37 -3.33
N LEU A 223 -32.30 4.86 -4.53
CA LEU A 223 -31.73 3.59 -5.00
C LEU A 223 -30.24 3.72 -5.32
N ASP A 224 -29.80 4.84 -5.89
CA ASP A 224 -28.39 5.07 -6.21
C ASP A 224 -27.56 5.26 -4.95
N VAL A 225 -28.05 5.98 -3.94
CA VAL A 225 -27.39 6.15 -2.63
C VAL A 225 -27.25 4.82 -1.90
N VAL A 226 -28.27 3.94 -1.95
CA VAL A 226 -28.23 2.60 -1.33
C VAL A 226 -27.23 1.69 -2.06
N VAL A 227 -27.15 1.74 -3.38
CA VAL A 227 -26.20 0.94 -4.17
C VAL A 227 -24.76 1.43 -3.93
N GLU A 228 -24.52 2.73 -3.87
CA GLU A 228 -23.21 3.32 -3.60
C GLU A 228 -22.70 2.98 -2.19
N SER A 229 -23.54 3.14 -1.15
CA SER A 229 -23.18 2.78 0.22
C SER A 229 -22.89 1.28 0.37
N SER A 230 -23.52 0.45 -0.46
CA SER A 230 -23.33 -0.98 -0.44
C SER A 230 -21.99 -1.40 -1.06
N ARG A 231 -21.49 -0.73 -2.11
CA ARG A 231 -20.18 -1.02 -2.73
C ARG A 231 -19.01 -0.75 -1.79
N SER A 232 -19.07 0.32 -1.01
CA SER A 232 -18.02 0.68 -0.06
C SER A 232 -17.78 -0.36 1.04
N ARG A 233 -18.68 -1.32 1.22
CA ARG A 233 -18.62 -2.43 2.18
C ARG A 233 -18.50 -3.80 1.52
N ASP A 234 -18.08 -3.88 0.26
CA ASP A 234 -17.97 -5.15 -0.46
C ASP A 234 -16.80 -6.01 0.06
N PRO A 235 -17.04 -7.13 0.76
CA PRO A 235 -15.99 -7.96 1.32
C PRO A 235 -15.11 -8.59 0.24
N GLY A 236 -15.65 -8.86 -0.94
CA GLY A 236 -14.87 -9.41 -2.06
C GLY A 236 -13.82 -8.43 -2.56
N ALA A 237 -14.16 -7.14 -2.68
CA ALA A 237 -13.21 -6.11 -3.05
C ALA A 237 -12.12 -5.91 -1.99
N TYR A 238 -12.48 -5.95 -0.69
CA TYR A 238 -11.51 -5.88 0.40
C TYR A 238 -10.56 -7.06 0.40
N LEU A 239 -11.06 -8.28 0.17
CA LEU A 239 -10.22 -9.47 0.07
C LEU A 239 -9.27 -9.42 -1.14
N VAL A 240 -9.74 -8.97 -2.32
CA VAL A 240 -8.87 -8.78 -3.49
C VAL A 240 -7.74 -7.78 -3.18
N GLY A 241 -8.05 -6.67 -2.50
CA GLY A 241 -7.05 -5.72 -2.04
C GLY A 241 -6.04 -6.31 -1.06
N ALA A 242 -6.51 -7.10 -0.09
CA ALA A 242 -5.66 -7.78 0.87
C ALA A 242 -4.72 -8.80 0.18
N LEU A 243 -5.24 -9.58 -0.76
CA LEU A 243 -4.46 -10.54 -1.55
C LEU A 243 -3.41 -9.83 -2.42
N ALA A 244 -3.75 -8.66 -3.00
CA ALA A 244 -2.81 -7.89 -3.79
C ALA A 244 -1.61 -7.39 -2.95
N TRP A 245 -1.82 -7.01 -1.69
CA TRP A 245 -0.72 -6.68 -0.78
C TRP A 245 0.00 -7.90 -0.23
N ALA A 246 -0.75 -8.98 0.06
CA ALA A 246 -0.18 -10.21 0.58
C ALA A 246 0.80 -10.86 -0.41
N ILE A 247 0.49 -10.91 -1.71
CA ILE A 247 1.41 -11.49 -2.70
C ILE A 247 2.73 -10.73 -2.76
N GLY A 248 2.70 -9.38 -2.70
CA GLY A 248 3.90 -8.58 -2.66
C GLY A 248 4.73 -8.83 -1.40
N ALA A 249 4.08 -8.87 -0.23
CA ALA A 249 4.76 -9.13 1.04
C ALA A 249 5.37 -10.54 1.11
N LEU A 250 4.64 -11.55 0.65
CA LEU A 250 5.13 -12.93 0.57
C LEU A 250 6.28 -13.07 -0.44
N ALA A 251 6.16 -12.44 -1.61
CA ALA A 251 7.17 -12.51 -2.65
C ALA A 251 8.50 -11.87 -2.22
N VAL A 252 8.47 -10.75 -1.49
CA VAL A 252 9.70 -10.10 -1.03
C VAL A 252 10.18 -10.55 0.35
N GLY A 253 9.26 -10.90 1.25
CA GLY A 253 9.58 -11.27 2.63
C GLY A 253 9.87 -12.76 2.83
N ALA A 254 9.18 -13.64 2.10
CA ALA A 254 9.27 -15.09 2.30
C ALA A 254 10.02 -15.81 1.16
N MET A 255 9.74 -15.49 -0.10
CA MET A 255 10.27 -16.23 -1.25
C MET A 255 11.81 -16.24 -1.34
N PRO A 256 12.55 -15.12 -1.12
CA PRO A 256 14.01 -15.15 -1.15
C PRO A 256 14.60 -16.09 -0.10
N ASN A 257 14.04 -16.08 1.12
CA ASN A 257 14.46 -16.98 2.18
C ASN A 257 14.20 -18.45 1.82
N ALA A 258 13.05 -18.72 1.17
CA ALA A 258 12.71 -20.07 0.72
C ALA A 258 13.66 -20.56 -0.38
N ILE A 259 14.01 -19.71 -1.35
CA ILE A 259 14.97 -20.02 -2.43
C ILE A 259 16.34 -20.39 -1.85
N LEU A 260 16.85 -19.59 -0.90
CA LEU A 260 18.13 -19.83 -0.25
C LEU A 260 18.08 -21.09 0.63
N ALA A 261 17.06 -21.23 1.47
CA ALA A 261 16.93 -22.37 2.40
C ALA A 261 16.76 -23.71 1.70
N THR A 262 16.21 -23.72 0.49
CA THR A 262 16.05 -24.96 -0.31
C THR A 262 17.23 -25.26 -1.22
N GLY A 263 18.24 -24.36 -1.29
CA GLY A 263 19.39 -24.52 -2.16
C GLY A 263 19.09 -24.38 -3.68
N ILE A 264 17.93 -23.83 -4.03
CA ILE A 264 17.58 -23.53 -5.45
C ILE A 264 18.58 -22.51 -6.02
N SER A 265 19.05 -21.61 -5.17
CA SER A 265 20.15 -20.70 -5.49
C SER A 265 20.89 -20.31 -4.21
N ASP A 266 22.21 -20.31 -4.27
CA ASP A 266 23.07 -19.81 -3.16
C ASP A 266 23.30 -18.30 -3.25
N SER A 267 22.84 -17.66 -4.32
CA SER A 267 23.03 -16.22 -4.55
C SER A 267 21.90 -15.41 -3.92
N LEU A 268 22.25 -14.59 -2.91
CA LEU A 268 21.34 -13.62 -2.31
C LEU A 268 20.75 -12.68 -3.36
N LEU A 269 21.59 -12.20 -4.31
CA LEU A 269 21.12 -11.31 -5.38
C LEU A 269 20.04 -11.98 -6.24
N VAL A 270 20.27 -13.22 -6.67
CA VAL A 270 19.31 -13.98 -7.49
C VAL A 270 18.02 -14.20 -6.73
N ALA A 271 18.09 -14.68 -5.49
CA ALA A 271 16.92 -14.92 -4.65
C ALA A 271 16.09 -13.63 -4.43
N GLN A 272 16.76 -12.52 -4.13
CA GLN A 272 16.11 -11.22 -3.93
C GLN A 272 15.53 -10.66 -5.23
N CYS A 273 16.20 -10.81 -6.38
CA CYS A 273 15.66 -10.38 -7.67
C CYS A 273 14.41 -11.17 -8.07
N VAL A 274 14.40 -12.49 -7.82
CA VAL A 274 13.24 -13.34 -8.14
C VAL A 274 12.05 -13.01 -7.23
N GLY A 275 12.27 -12.91 -5.91
CA GLY A 275 11.24 -12.47 -4.98
C GLY A 275 10.77 -11.03 -5.27
N GLY A 276 11.72 -10.11 -5.51
CA GLY A 276 11.46 -8.71 -5.80
C GLY A 276 10.80 -8.46 -7.15
N ALA A 277 10.85 -9.39 -8.10
CA ALA A 277 10.24 -9.26 -9.42
C ALA A 277 8.74 -8.90 -9.34
N CYS A 278 8.03 -9.43 -8.35
CA CYS A 278 6.62 -9.08 -8.11
C CYS A 278 6.42 -7.57 -7.91
N LEU A 279 7.19 -6.92 -7.02
CA LEU A 279 7.09 -5.47 -6.78
C LEU A 279 7.60 -4.64 -7.96
N ILE A 280 8.69 -5.07 -8.58
CA ILE A 280 9.28 -4.37 -9.73
C ILE A 280 8.30 -4.38 -10.91
N VAL A 281 7.72 -5.53 -11.23
CA VAL A 281 6.72 -5.66 -12.28
C VAL A 281 5.45 -4.88 -11.94
N SER A 282 5.01 -4.92 -10.68
CA SER A 282 3.88 -4.11 -10.21
C SER A 282 4.13 -2.60 -10.41
N MET A 283 5.31 -2.13 -10.07
CA MET A 283 5.73 -0.75 -10.31
C MET A 283 5.71 -0.41 -11.81
N LEU A 284 6.38 -1.21 -12.65
CA LEU A 284 6.48 -0.99 -14.09
C LEU A 284 5.11 -1.04 -14.78
N ALA A 285 4.25 -1.97 -14.41
CA ALA A 285 2.91 -2.09 -14.95
C ALA A 285 2.04 -0.85 -14.65
N ASN A 286 2.20 -0.25 -13.49
CA ASN A 286 1.51 1.00 -13.17
C ASN A 286 2.02 2.21 -13.97
N PHE A 287 3.33 2.27 -14.27
CA PHE A 287 3.88 3.34 -15.11
C PHE A 287 3.51 3.20 -16.58
N ALA A 288 3.63 2.00 -17.11
CA ALA A 288 3.45 1.77 -18.54
C ALA A 288 1.98 1.90 -18.99
N GLY A 289 1.02 1.81 -18.05
CA GLY A 289 -0.40 1.74 -18.39
C GLY A 289 -0.74 0.55 -19.30
N VAL A 290 0.28 -0.28 -19.60
CA VAL A 290 0.21 -1.42 -20.50
C VAL A 290 -0.34 -2.62 -19.75
N GLY A 291 -1.33 -3.29 -20.33
CA GLY A 291 -1.99 -4.46 -19.73
C GLY A 291 -3.04 -4.13 -18.67
N LEU A 292 -2.95 -2.98 -17.99
CA LEU A 292 -3.94 -2.57 -16.97
C LEU A 292 -5.27 -2.11 -17.58
N ARG A 293 -5.30 -1.78 -18.88
CA ARG A 293 -6.54 -1.48 -19.62
C ARG A 293 -7.36 -2.74 -19.88
N VAL A 294 -6.72 -3.92 -19.89
CA VAL A 294 -7.39 -5.22 -20.11
C VAL A 294 -7.88 -5.80 -18.78
N ILE A 295 -7.21 -5.46 -17.66
CA ILE A 295 -7.51 -6.02 -16.34
C ILE A 295 -8.27 -4.98 -15.52
N THR A 296 -9.57 -4.86 -15.80
CA THR A 296 -10.44 -3.84 -15.20
C THR A 296 -11.43 -4.42 -14.20
N THR A 297 -11.50 -5.75 -14.06
CA THR A 297 -12.47 -6.41 -13.20
C THR A 297 -11.83 -7.11 -12.01
N LEU A 298 -12.50 -7.07 -10.86
CA LEU A 298 -12.06 -7.74 -9.63
C LEU A 298 -11.82 -9.24 -9.80
N PRO A 299 -12.70 -10.01 -10.51
CA PRO A 299 -12.45 -11.43 -10.73
C PRO A 299 -11.20 -11.71 -11.56
N ALA A 300 -10.96 -10.94 -12.64
CA ALA A 300 -9.76 -11.13 -13.47
C ALA A 300 -8.48 -10.88 -12.68
N VAL A 301 -8.46 -9.83 -11.86
CA VAL A 301 -7.34 -9.53 -10.97
C VAL A 301 -7.13 -10.63 -9.93
N GLY A 302 -8.21 -11.05 -9.26
CA GLY A 302 -8.16 -12.13 -8.28
C GLY A 302 -7.61 -13.45 -8.88
N SER A 303 -7.99 -13.74 -10.13
CA SER A 303 -7.48 -14.91 -10.86
C SER A 303 -5.99 -14.80 -11.17
N LEU A 304 -5.50 -13.62 -11.58
CA LEU A 304 -4.07 -13.40 -11.82
C LEU A 304 -3.24 -13.52 -10.54
N LEU A 305 -3.74 -13.00 -9.43
CA LEU A 305 -3.09 -13.12 -8.13
C LEU A 305 -2.99 -14.59 -7.71
N ALA A 306 -4.10 -15.34 -7.80
CA ALA A 306 -4.13 -16.78 -7.48
C ALA A 306 -3.19 -17.57 -8.39
N LEU A 307 -3.25 -17.35 -9.69
CA LEU A 307 -2.44 -18.05 -10.68
C LEU A 307 -0.95 -17.76 -10.47
N GLY A 308 -0.58 -16.50 -10.33
CA GLY A 308 0.82 -16.08 -10.14
C GLY A 308 1.44 -16.73 -8.90
N TRP A 309 0.74 -16.66 -7.75
CA TRP A 309 1.24 -17.28 -6.52
C TRP A 309 1.29 -18.81 -6.60
N SER A 310 0.28 -19.45 -7.19
CA SER A 310 0.28 -20.90 -7.37
C SER A 310 1.44 -21.38 -8.26
N ILE A 311 1.75 -20.67 -9.33
CA ILE A 311 2.91 -20.98 -10.20
C ILE A 311 4.21 -20.78 -9.43
N ALA A 312 4.35 -19.71 -8.62
CA ALA A 312 5.55 -19.48 -7.83
C ALA A 312 5.79 -20.61 -6.81
N ILE A 313 4.75 -21.05 -6.11
CA ILE A 313 4.83 -22.18 -5.16
C ILE A 313 5.13 -23.50 -5.88
N ALA A 314 4.52 -23.76 -7.05
CA ALA A 314 4.84 -24.92 -7.85
C ALA A 314 6.32 -24.91 -8.28
N GLY A 315 6.85 -23.76 -8.69
CA GLY A 315 8.26 -23.57 -9.01
C GLY A 315 9.18 -23.89 -7.83
N LEU A 316 8.81 -23.42 -6.62
CA LEU A 316 9.55 -23.71 -5.39
C LEU A 316 9.54 -25.23 -5.10
N ALA A 317 8.38 -25.89 -5.19
CA ALA A 317 8.26 -27.33 -4.97
C ALA A 317 9.03 -28.17 -6.01
N MET A 318 9.14 -27.68 -7.26
CA MET A 318 9.90 -28.34 -8.33
C MET A 318 11.41 -28.00 -8.31
N GLY A 319 11.86 -27.07 -7.46
CA GLY A 319 13.23 -26.57 -7.48
C GLY A 319 13.59 -25.76 -8.73
N ARG A 320 12.61 -25.09 -9.40
CA ARG A 320 12.77 -24.44 -10.70
C ARG A 320 12.64 -22.90 -10.56
N LEU A 321 13.78 -22.24 -10.60
CA LEU A 321 13.89 -20.78 -10.43
C LEU A 321 13.11 -19.99 -11.49
N GLU A 322 13.14 -20.44 -12.73
CA GLU A 322 12.42 -19.83 -13.84
C GLU A 322 10.90 -19.89 -13.67
N VAL A 323 10.38 -20.95 -13.05
CA VAL A 323 8.96 -21.11 -12.77
C VAL A 323 8.55 -20.18 -11.62
N ILE A 324 9.40 -20.06 -10.58
CA ILE A 324 9.19 -19.09 -9.49
C ILE A 324 9.13 -17.67 -10.07
N LEU A 325 10.10 -17.30 -10.94
CA LEU A 325 10.14 -16.00 -11.58
C LEU A 325 8.89 -15.74 -12.42
N LEU A 326 8.45 -16.70 -13.22
CA LEU A 326 7.22 -16.58 -14.00
C LEU A 326 6.02 -16.28 -13.09
N GLY A 327 5.89 -17.02 -11.98
CA GLY A 327 4.83 -16.83 -11.02
C GLY A 327 4.85 -15.45 -10.36
N THR A 328 6.03 -14.98 -9.94
CA THR A 328 6.18 -13.64 -9.33
C THR A 328 5.91 -12.51 -10.32
N VAL A 329 6.26 -12.67 -11.61
CA VAL A 329 5.93 -11.72 -12.68
C VAL A 329 4.41 -11.64 -12.90
N ILE A 330 3.74 -12.78 -13.06
CA ILE A 330 2.27 -12.83 -13.22
C ILE A 330 1.58 -12.24 -11.99
N GLY A 331 2.04 -12.60 -10.80
CA GLY A 331 1.55 -12.07 -9.53
C GLY A 331 1.74 -10.56 -9.42
N GLY A 332 2.86 -10.03 -9.89
CA GLY A 332 3.14 -8.59 -9.93
C GLY A 332 2.17 -7.80 -10.82
N ILE A 333 1.79 -8.35 -11.97
CA ILE A 333 0.74 -7.78 -12.84
C ILE A 333 -0.60 -7.77 -12.09
N GLY A 334 -0.94 -8.88 -11.43
CA GLY A 334 -2.14 -8.99 -10.58
C GLY A 334 -2.12 -7.99 -9.42
N GLN A 335 -0.98 -7.81 -8.75
CA GLN A 335 -0.80 -6.84 -7.65
C GLN A 335 -1.04 -5.40 -8.11
N ALA A 336 -0.46 -5.01 -9.25
CA ALA A 336 -0.65 -3.68 -9.83
C ALA A 336 -2.13 -3.34 -10.08
N GLY A 337 -2.90 -4.32 -10.60
CA GLY A 337 -4.33 -4.18 -10.84
C GLY A 337 -5.17 -4.26 -9.57
N GLY A 338 -4.82 -5.18 -8.66
CA GLY A 338 -5.66 -5.58 -7.52
C GLY A 338 -6.02 -4.45 -6.58
N TYR A 339 -5.02 -3.77 -6.08
CA TYR A 339 -5.25 -2.66 -5.16
C TYR A 339 -6.00 -1.51 -5.84
N ARG A 340 -5.60 -1.15 -7.06
CA ARG A 340 -6.19 -0.04 -7.81
C ARG A 340 -7.64 -0.30 -8.19
N VAL A 341 -7.94 -1.47 -8.75
CA VAL A 341 -9.30 -1.82 -9.19
C VAL A 341 -10.23 -1.95 -7.99
N ALA A 342 -9.76 -2.59 -6.89
CA ALA A 342 -10.57 -2.73 -5.69
C ALA A 342 -10.85 -1.37 -5.05
N LEU A 343 -9.84 -0.52 -4.89
CA LEU A 343 -10.03 0.82 -4.32
C LEU A 343 -10.95 1.68 -5.18
N ALA A 344 -10.75 1.69 -6.49
CA ALA A 344 -11.62 2.43 -7.41
C ALA A 344 -13.08 1.95 -7.31
N TYR A 345 -13.29 0.63 -7.24
CA TYR A 345 -14.62 0.03 -7.15
C TYR A 345 -15.38 0.45 -5.88
N ILE A 346 -14.71 0.44 -4.71
CA ILE A 346 -15.34 0.77 -3.42
C ILE A 346 -15.51 2.27 -3.18
N THR A 347 -14.84 3.13 -3.96
CA THR A 347 -14.87 4.60 -3.79
C THR A 347 -15.72 5.32 -4.83
N VAL A 348 -16.32 4.59 -5.77
CA VAL A 348 -17.23 5.18 -6.78
C VAL A 348 -18.41 5.87 -6.09
N GLY A 349 -18.73 7.09 -6.50
CA GLY A 349 -19.88 7.87 -6.03
C GLY A 349 -19.73 8.48 -4.64
N LEU A 350 -18.61 8.25 -3.94
CA LEU A 350 -18.36 8.82 -2.62
C LEU A 350 -17.82 10.26 -2.70
N THR A 351 -18.19 11.10 -1.73
CA THR A 351 -17.60 12.44 -1.57
C THR A 351 -16.09 12.33 -1.25
N PRO A 352 -15.27 13.36 -1.52
CA PRO A 352 -13.82 13.31 -1.24
C PRO A 352 -13.46 12.93 0.19
N ILE A 353 -14.25 13.37 1.17
CA ILE A 353 -14.03 13.03 2.60
C ILE A 353 -14.35 11.53 2.85
N GLN A 354 -15.44 11.03 2.27
CA GLN A 354 -15.81 9.62 2.38
C GLN A 354 -14.79 8.73 1.66
N GLN A 355 -14.33 9.13 0.46
CA GLN A 355 -13.26 8.42 -0.28
C GLN A 355 -11.99 8.29 0.57
N GLY A 356 -11.54 9.36 1.21
CA GLY A 356 -10.37 9.34 2.10
C GLY A 356 -10.54 8.37 3.26
N ARG A 357 -11.71 8.36 3.91
CA ARG A 357 -12.02 7.44 5.03
C ARG A 357 -12.06 5.98 4.58
N VAL A 358 -12.76 5.70 3.48
CA VAL A 358 -12.86 4.34 2.91
C VAL A 358 -11.50 3.85 2.44
N ALA A 359 -10.70 4.70 1.77
CA ALA A 359 -9.34 4.35 1.33
C ALA A 359 -8.41 4.02 2.50
N ALA A 360 -8.46 4.78 3.61
CA ALA A 360 -7.66 4.49 4.79
C ALA A 360 -8.06 3.17 5.47
N THR A 361 -9.36 2.90 5.60
CA THR A 361 -9.87 1.63 6.14
C THR A 361 -9.51 0.46 5.25
N PHE A 362 -9.65 0.61 3.93
CA PHE A 362 -9.26 -0.39 2.94
C PHE A 362 -7.76 -0.70 2.99
N SER A 363 -6.93 0.34 3.07
CA SER A 363 -5.47 0.16 3.19
C SER A 363 -5.10 -0.56 4.48
N ALA A 364 -5.71 -0.19 5.61
CA ALA A 364 -5.48 -0.88 6.88
C ALA A 364 -5.84 -2.37 6.80
N PHE A 365 -6.97 -2.70 6.17
CA PHE A 365 -7.39 -4.09 5.96
C PHE A 365 -6.42 -4.83 5.02
N ALA A 366 -6.00 -4.20 3.94
CA ALA A 366 -5.06 -4.78 2.97
C ALA A 366 -3.70 -5.07 3.61
N TYR A 367 -3.16 -4.14 4.39
CA TYR A 367 -1.91 -4.36 5.14
C TYR A 367 -2.07 -5.42 6.25
N SER A 368 -3.25 -5.50 6.89
CA SER A 368 -3.52 -6.57 7.86
C SER A 368 -3.46 -7.94 7.21
N GLY A 369 -4.09 -8.09 6.03
CA GLY A 369 -4.03 -9.32 5.26
C GLY A 369 -2.61 -9.71 4.87
N ALA A 370 -1.79 -8.74 4.43
CA ALA A 370 -0.39 -8.96 4.12
C ALA A 370 0.42 -9.44 5.34
N GLY A 371 0.28 -8.74 6.46
CA GLY A 371 0.98 -9.10 7.71
C GLY A 371 0.59 -10.49 8.23
N VAL A 372 -0.70 -10.80 8.23
CA VAL A 372 -1.21 -12.11 8.64
C VAL A 372 -0.66 -13.22 7.74
N MET A 373 -0.69 -13.05 6.41
CA MET A 373 -0.19 -14.08 5.48
C MET A 373 1.30 -14.35 5.66
N VAL A 374 2.11 -13.30 5.86
CA VAL A 374 3.55 -13.48 6.09
C VAL A 374 3.83 -14.19 7.42
N VAL A 375 3.13 -13.85 8.50
CA VAL A 375 3.29 -14.51 9.80
C VAL A 375 2.84 -15.98 9.70
N LEU A 376 1.73 -16.26 9.03
CA LEU A 376 1.27 -17.63 8.81
C LEU A 376 2.28 -18.43 7.99
N ASP A 377 2.92 -17.84 6.97
CA ASP A 377 3.97 -18.48 6.18
C ASP A 377 5.18 -18.84 7.07
N GLY A 378 5.65 -17.91 7.89
CA GLY A 378 6.74 -18.18 8.82
C GLY A 378 6.44 -19.26 9.84
N VAL A 379 5.22 -19.27 10.42
CA VAL A 379 4.78 -20.29 11.36
C VAL A 379 4.64 -21.66 10.67
N ALA A 380 4.02 -21.69 9.49
CA ALA A 380 3.89 -22.93 8.71
C ALA A 380 5.26 -23.47 8.29
N GLY A 381 6.20 -22.59 7.90
CA GLY A 381 7.58 -22.95 7.59
C GLY A 381 8.34 -23.52 8.79
N GLN A 382 8.08 -22.97 9.98
CA GLN A 382 8.67 -23.49 11.24
C GLN A 382 8.15 -24.92 11.58
N LEU A 383 6.88 -25.19 11.30
CA LEU A 383 6.22 -26.46 11.65
C LEU A 383 6.39 -27.56 10.59
N ALA A 384 6.31 -27.20 9.31
CA ALA A 384 6.27 -28.15 8.19
C ALA A 384 7.50 -28.09 7.28
N GLY A 385 8.52 -27.31 7.66
CA GLY A 385 9.67 -27.00 6.81
C GLY A 385 9.33 -26.00 5.70
N THR A 386 10.35 -25.46 5.04
CA THR A 386 10.22 -24.37 4.08
C THR A 386 9.23 -24.65 2.95
N ILE A 387 9.32 -25.81 2.31
CA ILE A 387 8.43 -26.18 1.20
C ILE A 387 7.02 -26.48 1.73
N GLY A 388 6.89 -27.23 2.82
CA GLY A 388 5.59 -27.55 3.43
C GLY A 388 4.85 -26.29 3.88
N GLY A 389 5.54 -25.33 4.47
CA GLY A 389 5.00 -24.02 4.84
C GLY A 389 4.52 -23.22 3.63
N ALA A 390 5.37 -23.09 2.62
CA ALA A 390 5.04 -22.37 1.39
C ALA A 390 3.83 -22.99 0.66
N VAL A 391 3.74 -24.32 0.58
CA VAL A 391 2.58 -25.03 0.01
C VAL A 391 1.32 -24.75 0.82
N THR A 392 1.40 -24.82 2.16
CA THR A 392 0.27 -24.52 3.05
C THR A 392 -0.28 -23.13 2.80
N ILE A 393 0.60 -22.13 2.76
CA ILE A 393 0.19 -20.75 2.47
C ILE A 393 -0.28 -20.59 1.02
N GLY A 394 0.29 -21.32 0.08
CA GLY A 394 -0.19 -21.39 -1.30
C GLY A 394 -1.66 -21.83 -1.36
N VAL A 395 -2.02 -22.87 -0.63
CA VAL A 395 -3.40 -23.35 -0.52
C VAL A 395 -4.31 -22.32 0.13
N VAL A 396 -3.90 -21.75 1.27
CA VAL A 396 -4.67 -20.70 1.96
C VAL A 396 -4.91 -19.50 1.04
N TYR A 397 -3.88 -19.07 0.31
CA TYR A 397 -3.97 -17.97 -0.63
C TYR A 397 -4.95 -18.28 -1.79
N ALA A 398 -4.85 -19.47 -2.38
CA ALA A 398 -5.73 -19.90 -3.46
C ALA A 398 -7.20 -20.01 -3.01
N VAL A 399 -7.45 -20.58 -1.83
CA VAL A 399 -8.80 -20.66 -1.24
C VAL A 399 -9.37 -19.28 -0.97
N THR A 400 -8.56 -18.40 -0.36
CA THR A 400 -9.00 -17.01 -0.09
C THR A 400 -9.30 -16.26 -1.40
N SER A 401 -8.50 -16.49 -2.45
CA SER A 401 -8.75 -15.93 -3.78
C SER A 401 -10.06 -16.42 -4.39
N ALA A 402 -10.32 -17.73 -4.29
CA ALA A 402 -11.57 -18.32 -4.78
C ALA A 402 -12.80 -17.77 -4.04
N ILE A 403 -12.69 -17.58 -2.72
CA ILE A 403 -13.74 -16.95 -1.90
C ILE A 403 -13.97 -15.51 -2.36
N ALA A 404 -12.90 -14.72 -2.51
CA ALA A 404 -12.98 -13.33 -2.95
C ALA A 404 -13.68 -13.20 -4.32
N ILE A 405 -13.26 -14.00 -5.30
CA ILE A 405 -13.84 -14.05 -6.64
C ILE A 405 -15.33 -14.47 -6.55
N GLY A 406 -15.64 -15.51 -5.77
CA GLY A 406 -17.01 -16.00 -5.59
C GLY A 406 -17.93 -14.92 -4.99
N LEU A 407 -17.48 -14.17 -4.00
CA LEU A 407 -18.23 -13.07 -3.39
C LEU A 407 -18.53 -11.97 -4.41
N VAL A 408 -17.53 -11.55 -5.19
CA VAL A 408 -17.68 -10.54 -6.23
C VAL A 408 -18.67 -11.00 -7.30
N LEU A 409 -18.56 -12.23 -7.81
CA LEU A 409 -19.44 -12.78 -8.84
C LEU A 409 -20.88 -12.92 -8.35
N ARG A 410 -21.09 -13.38 -7.11
CA ARG A 410 -22.45 -13.47 -6.52
C ARG A 410 -23.11 -12.11 -6.45
N ARG A 411 -22.37 -11.06 -6.10
CA ARG A 411 -22.90 -9.71 -6.02
C ARG A 411 -23.25 -9.15 -7.40
N THR A 412 -22.35 -9.30 -8.37
CA THR A 412 -22.60 -8.86 -9.74
C THR A 412 -23.87 -9.49 -10.31
N ARG A 413 -24.13 -10.78 -10.04
CA ARG A 413 -25.35 -11.45 -10.46
C ARG A 413 -26.60 -10.90 -9.79
N ARG A 414 -26.54 -10.53 -8.48
CA ARG A 414 -27.69 -9.95 -7.77
C ARG A 414 -28.05 -8.56 -8.27
N THR A 415 -27.05 -7.75 -8.63
CA THR A 415 -27.29 -6.40 -9.19
C THR A 415 -27.75 -6.43 -10.66
N ALA A 416 -27.49 -7.52 -11.38
CA ALA A 416 -27.95 -7.71 -12.76
C ALA A 416 -29.37 -8.29 -12.87
N GLN A 417 -29.99 -8.79 -11.79
CA GLN A 417 -31.38 -9.22 -11.80
C GLN A 417 -32.28 -7.96 -11.79
N PRO A 418 -33.13 -7.74 -12.81
CA PRO A 418 -34.08 -6.64 -12.79
C PRO A 418 -34.96 -6.81 -11.56
N ALA A 419 -35.23 -5.70 -10.86
CA ALA A 419 -36.20 -5.67 -9.80
C ALA A 419 -37.51 -6.25 -10.34
N VAL A 420 -37.90 -7.41 -9.81
CA VAL A 420 -39.24 -7.97 -10.13
C VAL A 420 -40.20 -6.94 -9.62
N THR A 421 -40.78 -6.18 -10.56
CA THR A 421 -41.91 -5.28 -10.29
C THR A 421 -43.00 -6.15 -9.69
N ARG A 422 -43.21 -6.07 -8.38
CA ARG A 422 -44.44 -6.60 -7.78
C ARG A 422 -45.60 -5.98 -8.54
N PRO A 423 -46.54 -6.76 -9.04
CA PRO A 423 -47.77 -6.22 -9.59
C PRO A 423 -48.39 -5.33 -8.51
N VAL A 424 -48.60 -4.07 -8.79
CA VAL A 424 -49.46 -3.23 -7.97
C VAL A 424 -50.85 -3.83 -8.13
N ASP A 425 -51.34 -4.51 -7.11
CA ASP A 425 -52.69 -4.97 -7.02
C ASP A 425 -53.60 -3.75 -7.22
N ARG A 426 -54.16 -3.63 -8.44
CA ARG A 426 -55.28 -2.74 -8.74
C ARG A 426 -56.55 -3.41 -8.22
N GLU A 427 -56.73 -3.41 -6.93
CA GLU A 427 -57.99 -3.74 -6.28
C GLU A 427 -58.29 -2.61 -5.30
N THR A 428 -59.08 -1.66 -5.73
CA THR A 428 -60.07 -0.87 -4.98
C THR A 428 -60.34 0.44 -5.71
N ALA A 429 -61.03 0.37 -6.84
CA ALA A 429 -61.71 1.54 -7.42
C ALA A 429 -62.98 1.06 -8.11
N ASP A 430 -63.87 0.37 -7.41
CA ASP A 430 -65.24 0.14 -7.84
C ASP A 430 -66.11 -0.13 -6.59
N THR A 431 -66.42 0.92 -5.83
CA THR A 431 -67.63 0.99 -4.97
C THR A 431 -67.77 2.44 -4.53
N ALA A 432 -68.36 3.29 -5.37
CA ALA A 432 -69.20 4.43 -4.93
C ALA A 432 -69.93 4.94 -6.19
N SER A 433 -71.02 4.29 -6.53
CA SER A 433 -72.15 4.89 -7.22
C SER A 433 -73.16 5.44 -6.22
#